data_ab4e7701fa1f3dd9433b7d97c69d9e88
#
_entry.id   ab4e7701fa1f3dd9433b7d97c69d9e88
#
_cell.length_a   1.000
_cell.length_b   1.000
_cell.length_c   1.000
_cell.angle_alpha   90.00
_cell.angle_beta   90.00
_cell.angle_gamma   90.00
#
_symmetry.space_group_name_H-M   'P 1'
#
loop_
_entity.id
_entity.type
_entity.pdbx_description
1 polymer ?
#
loop_
_entity_poly.entity_id
_entity_poly.type
_entity_poly.pdbx_seq_one_letter_code
_entity_poly.pdbx_strand_id
1 'polypeptide(L)'
;MRLTILGGGGFRVPLVYGALLGDRAEGRVTDVVLHDVDAARLSAVTRVLAEQAAGVPDAPEVTATTDLDEALRGADFVFSAIRVGGLEGRADDERVALAEGVLGQETVGAGGVAYGLRTVPVAVDIARRVARLAPDAWVINFTNPAGLVTEAMSRHLGDRVIGICDSPVGLGRRVARVLGADPDRAWIDYVGLNHLGWVRGLRVAGRDELPRLLADPALLGSFEEGRLFGPEWLRSLGAIPNEYLHYYYFNRETVRAYQEADRTRGAFLRDQQARFYDEMRRPEAPALAAWDRTRAEREATYMAENRETAGAGEREADDLSGGYEKVALALMRAVARDERTTLILNVRNRGTLSVLDADAVIEVPCLVDANGAHPVAVDPLPGHATGLVCSVKAVEREVLAAADSGSRAAAVRAFALHPLVDSVNVAHRLVDGYTAVHPGLGYLR
;
A
#
# COMPACT_ATOMS: atom_id res chain seq x y z
N MET A 1 -18.66 5.22 16.66
CA MET A 1 -18.65 4.99 15.20
C MET A 1 -18.36 3.53 14.90
N ARG A 2 -18.88 3.05 13.76
CA ARG A 2 -18.71 1.68 13.26
C ARG A 2 -17.66 1.64 12.13
N LEU A 3 -16.61 0.84 12.34
CA LEU A 3 -15.58 0.56 11.35
C LEU A 3 -15.76 -0.86 10.80
N THR A 4 -15.95 -1.00 9.49
CA THR A 4 -15.91 -2.30 8.81
C THR A 4 -14.53 -2.52 8.21
N ILE A 5 -13.88 -3.66 8.50
CA ILE A 5 -12.58 -4.04 7.95
C ILE A 5 -12.78 -5.18 6.94
N LEU A 6 -12.60 -4.88 5.66
CA LEU A 6 -12.59 -5.86 4.58
C LEU A 6 -11.21 -6.49 4.46
N GLY A 7 -11.13 -7.81 4.41
CA GLY A 7 -9.91 -8.56 4.66
C GLY A 7 -9.64 -8.72 6.17
N GLY A 8 -10.72 -8.83 6.96
CA GLY A 8 -10.69 -8.89 8.41
C GLY A 8 -9.96 -10.11 9.00
N GLY A 9 -9.78 -11.18 8.21
CA GLY A 9 -8.89 -12.29 8.52
C GLY A 9 -7.42 -12.04 8.18
N GLY A 10 -7.06 -10.83 7.76
CA GLY A 10 -5.71 -10.46 7.33
C GLY A 10 -4.73 -10.29 8.49
N PHE A 11 -3.48 -10.71 8.26
CA PHE A 11 -2.41 -10.67 9.27
C PHE A 11 -2.10 -9.27 9.83
N ARG A 12 -2.45 -8.19 9.12
CA ARG A 12 -2.20 -6.80 9.55
C ARG A 12 -3.34 -6.16 10.34
N VAL A 13 -4.50 -6.79 10.43
CA VAL A 13 -5.68 -6.26 11.16
C VAL A 13 -5.41 -5.93 12.62
N PRO A 14 -4.62 -6.74 13.38
CA PRO A 14 -4.29 -6.41 14.76
C PRO A 14 -3.55 -5.09 14.95
N LEU A 15 -2.82 -4.58 13.93
CA LEU A 15 -2.20 -3.25 14.00
C LEU A 15 -3.25 -2.14 14.00
N VAL A 16 -4.25 -2.26 13.11
CA VAL A 16 -5.36 -1.29 13.04
C VAL A 16 -6.13 -1.29 14.35
N TYR A 17 -6.50 -2.47 14.86
CA TYR A 17 -7.23 -2.57 16.13
C TYR A 17 -6.41 -2.04 17.32
N GLY A 18 -5.12 -2.35 17.37
CA GLY A 18 -4.22 -1.81 18.39
C GLY A 18 -4.17 -0.28 18.39
N ALA A 19 -4.20 0.36 17.23
CA ALA A 19 -4.29 1.82 17.15
C ALA A 19 -5.62 2.36 17.67
N LEU A 20 -6.74 1.66 17.44
CA LEU A 20 -8.05 2.03 17.97
C LEU A 20 -8.11 1.90 19.49
N LEU A 21 -7.44 0.91 20.10
CA LEU A 21 -7.37 0.75 21.55
C LEU A 21 -6.73 1.96 22.26
N GLY A 22 -5.90 2.73 21.57
CA GLY A 22 -5.29 3.95 22.09
C GLY A 22 -6.17 5.20 21.95
N ASP A 23 -7.25 5.16 21.17
CA ASP A 23 -8.13 6.32 20.96
C ASP A 23 -9.23 6.38 22.03
N ARG A 24 -9.20 7.40 22.89
CA ARG A 24 -10.12 7.60 24.01
C ARG A 24 -11.07 8.80 23.83
N ALA A 25 -10.94 9.52 22.73
CA ALA A 25 -11.73 10.73 22.52
C ALA A 25 -13.20 10.42 22.20
N GLU A 26 -14.05 11.40 22.43
CA GLU A 26 -15.45 11.34 21.99
C GLU A 26 -15.53 11.17 20.47
N GLY A 27 -16.54 10.44 20.00
CA GLY A 27 -16.67 10.13 18.57
C GLY A 27 -15.61 9.14 18.04
N ARG A 28 -14.98 8.32 18.91
CA ARG A 28 -14.08 7.24 18.50
C ARG A 28 -14.84 6.05 17.90
N VAL A 29 -14.11 5.13 17.28
CA VAL A 29 -14.66 3.84 16.88
C VAL A 29 -15.00 3.02 18.11
N THR A 30 -16.23 2.54 18.20
CA THR A 30 -16.76 1.69 19.27
C THR A 30 -17.12 0.30 18.80
N ASP A 31 -17.34 0.14 17.49
CA ASP A 31 -17.79 -1.10 16.87
C ASP A 31 -16.89 -1.43 15.68
N VAL A 32 -16.29 -2.60 15.68
CA VAL A 32 -15.45 -3.12 14.58
C VAL A 32 -16.10 -4.37 14.01
N VAL A 33 -16.38 -4.33 12.71
CA VAL A 33 -16.90 -5.49 11.99
C VAL A 33 -15.80 -6.03 11.07
N LEU A 34 -15.39 -7.25 11.30
CA LEU A 34 -14.43 -7.95 10.46
C LEU A 34 -15.17 -8.72 9.37
N HIS A 35 -14.84 -8.49 8.12
CA HIS A 35 -15.31 -9.30 7.00
C HIS A 35 -14.14 -9.94 6.26
N ASP A 36 -14.23 -11.23 6.03
CA ASP A 36 -13.33 -11.99 5.15
C ASP A 36 -14.12 -13.15 4.52
N VAL A 37 -13.65 -13.62 3.38
CA VAL A 37 -14.20 -14.83 2.72
C VAL A 37 -13.77 -16.13 3.41
N ASP A 38 -12.76 -16.07 4.27
CA ASP A 38 -12.19 -17.20 5.01
C ASP A 38 -12.55 -17.12 6.50
N ALA A 39 -13.54 -17.91 6.89
CA ALA A 39 -14.02 -17.98 8.28
C ALA A 39 -12.94 -18.45 9.27
N ALA A 40 -12.01 -19.31 8.85
CA ALA A 40 -10.94 -19.78 9.72
C ALA A 40 -9.94 -18.67 10.02
N ARG A 41 -9.60 -17.85 9.02
CA ARG A 41 -8.76 -16.66 9.21
C ARG A 41 -9.44 -15.62 10.08
N LEU A 42 -10.75 -15.37 9.87
CA LEU A 42 -11.53 -14.49 10.76
C LEU A 42 -11.45 -14.95 12.21
N SER A 43 -11.68 -16.23 12.47
CA SER A 43 -11.60 -16.80 13.82
C SER A 43 -10.21 -16.60 14.45
N ALA A 44 -9.15 -16.86 13.69
CA ALA A 44 -7.77 -16.68 14.15
C ALA A 44 -7.48 -15.23 14.54
N VAL A 45 -7.83 -14.27 13.67
CA VAL A 45 -7.60 -12.85 13.93
C VAL A 45 -8.48 -12.34 15.07
N THR A 46 -9.76 -12.73 15.15
CA THR A 46 -10.64 -12.36 16.26
C THR A 46 -10.06 -12.77 17.61
N ARG A 47 -9.41 -13.94 17.71
CA ARG A 47 -8.71 -14.37 18.93
C ARG A 47 -7.55 -13.44 19.28
N VAL A 48 -6.74 -13.04 18.29
CA VAL A 48 -5.66 -12.07 18.53
C VAL A 48 -6.22 -10.75 19.05
N LEU A 49 -7.30 -10.24 18.44
CA LEU A 49 -7.93 -8.98 18.89
C LEU A 49 -8.52 -9.10 20.29
N ALA A 50 -9.14 -10.24 20.65
CA ALA A 50 -9.66 -10.47 21.99
C ALA A 50 -8.54 -10.45 23.04
N GLU A 51 -7.38 -11.05 22.76
CA GLU A 51 -6.22 -10.98 23.66
C GLU A 51 -5.62 -9.56 23.74
N GLN A 52 -5.61 -8.79 22.63
CA GLN A 52 -5.19 -7.37 22.65
C GLN A 52 -6.13 -6.49 23.48
N ALA A 53 -7.44 -6.77 23.47
CA ALA A 53 -8.45 -6.02 24.22
C ALA A 53 -8.48 -6.39 25.69
N ALA A 54 -7.86 -7.51 26.10
CA ALA A 54 -7.93 -8.00 27.47
C ALA A 54 -7.41 -6.96 28.47
N GLY A 55 -8.29 -6.58 29.43
CA GLY A 55 -7.97 -5.57 30.44
C GLY A 55 -7.94 -4.12 29.92
N VAL A 56 -8.30 -3.86 28.68
CA VAL A 56 -8.43 -2.51 28.13
C VAL A 56 -9.86 -2.00 28.36
N PRO A 57 -10.08 -0.99 29.21
CA PRO A 57 -11.42 -0.44 29.42
C PRO A 57 -12.00 0.11 28.13
N ASP A 58 -13.30 -0.07 27.91
CA ASP A 58 -14.05 0.47 26.76
C ASP A 58 -13.39 0.15 25.39
N ALA A 59 -12.75 -1.01 25.26
CA ALA A 59 -12.24 -1.50 23.99
C ALA A 59 -13.39 -1.60 22.97
N PRO A 60 -13.15 -1.28 21.66
CA PRO A 60 -14.16 -1.45 20.64
C PRO A 60 -14.67 -2.90 20.58
N GLU A 61 -16.00 -3.06 20.48
CA GLU A 61 -16.60 -4.36 20.28
C GLU A 61 -16.25 -4.92 18.90
N VAL A 62 -15.90 -6.21 18.84
CA VAL A 62 -15.49 -6.88 17.60
C VAL A 62 -16.52 -7.94 17.24
N THR A 63 -17.09 -7.82 16.04
CA THR A 63 -17.92 -8.84 15.41
C THR A 63 -17.28 -9.31 14.10
N ALA A 64 -17.62 -10.52 13.64
CA ALA A 64 -17.04 -11.09 12.43
C ALA A 64 -18.12 -11.78 11.58
N THR A 65 -18.09 -11.57 10.26
CA THR A 65 -19.01 -12.18 9.32
C THR A 65 -18.33 -12.47 7.99
N THR A 66 -18.82 -13.50 7.29
CA THR A 66 -18.43 -13.78 5.89
C THR A 66 -19.42 -13.19 4.89
N ASP A 67 -20.48 -12.52 5.35
CA ASP A 67 -21.43 -11.81 4.50
C ASP A 67 -21.02 -10.35 4.35
N LEU A 68 -20.63 -9.98 3.14
CA LEU A 68 -20.17 -8.62 2.82
C LEU A 68 -21.30 -7.59 2.98
N ASP A 69 -22.53 -7.92 2.58
CA ASP A 69 -23.64 -6.98 2.68
C ASP A 69 -24.02 -6.72 4.16
N GLU A 70 -23.94 -7.75 5.00
CA GLU A 70 -24.10 -7.62 6.46
C GLU A 70 -23.01 -6.70 7.05
N ALA A 71 -21.76 -6.93 6.68
CA ALA A 71 -20.63 -6.17 7.19
C ALA A 71 -20.71 -4.67 6.85
N LEU A 72 -21.22 -4.34 5.66
CA LEU A 72 -21.29 -2.95 5.17
C LEU A 72 -22.42 -2.14 5.79
N ARG A 73 -23.55 -2.77 6.21
CA ARG A 73 -24.70 -2.02 6.74
C ARG A 73 -24.34 -1.24 8.01
N GLY A 74 -24.60 0.06 7.98
CA GLY A 74 -24.36 0.95 9.11
C GLY A 74 -22.90 1.28 9.36
N ALA A 75 -22.01 1.01 8.42
CA ALA A 75 -20.61 1.43 8.51
C ALA A 75 -20.48 2.95 8.36
N ASP A 76 -19.75 3.60 9.26
CA ASP A 76 -19.29 4.98 9.11
C ASP A 76 -17.98 5.01 8.30
N PHE A 77 -17.13 4.01 8.52
CA PHE A 77 -15.87 3.81 7.79
C PHE A 77 -15.74 2.36 7.31
N VAL A 78 -15.19 2.21 6.11
CA VAL A 78 -14.79 0.92 5.54
C VAL A 78 -13.29 0.94 5.30
N PHE A 79 -12.54 0.12 6.02
CA PHE A 79 -11.11 -0.08 5.79
C PHE A 79 -10.91 -1.29 4.88
N SER A 80 -10.48 -1.06 3.65
CA SER A 80 -10.25 -2.13 2.66
C SER A 80 -8.79 -2.56 2.65
N ALA A 81 -8.54 -3.81 3.07
CA ALA A 81 -7.21 -4.45 3.09
C ALA A 81 -7.27 -5.87 2.51
N ILE A 82 -8.10 -6.07 1.50
CA ILE A 82 -8.27 -7.36 0.84
C ILE A 82 -7.03 -7.75 0.04
N ARG A 83 -6.84 -9.06 -0.13
CA ARG A 83 -5.82 -9.61 -1.02
C ARG A 83 -6.45 -10.70 -1.89
N VAL A 84 -6.85 -10.31 -3.10
CA VAL A 84 -7.42 -11.26 -4.08
C VAL A 84 -6.36 -12.26 -4.51
N GLY A 85 -6.65 -13.56 -4.35
CA GLY A 85 -5.70 -14.65 -4.59
C GLY A 85 -4.79 -14.99 -3.39
N GLY A 86 -4.87 -14.23 -2.29
CA GLY A 86 -4.08 -14.52 -1.09
C GLY A 86 -2.56 -14.44 -1.32
N LEU A 87 -1.78 -15.12 -0.49
CA LEU A 87 -0.32 -15.21 -0.63
C LEU A 87 0.12 -16.23 -1.68
N GLU A 88 -0.71 -17.22 -2.00
CA GLU A 88 -0.48 -18.09 -3.16
C GLU A 88 -0.46 -17.27 -4.44
N GLY A 89 -1.47 -16.43 -4.66
CA GLY A 89 -1.51 -15.56 -5.81
C GLY A 89 -0.29 -14.64 -5.91
N ARG A 90 0.20 -14.13 -4.78
CA ARG A 90 1.44 -13.36 -4.76
C ARG A 90 2.66 -14.20 -5.16
N ALA A 91 2.80 -15.41 -4.62
CA ALA A 91 3.91 -16.29 -4.98
C ALA A 91 3.89 -16.67 -6.47
N ASP A 92 2.70 -16.88 -7.02
CA ASP A 92 2.51 -17.11 -8.46
C ASP A 92 2.83 -15.87 -9.30
N ASP A 93 2.45 -14.67 -8.86
CA ASP A 93 2.81 -13.42 -9.55
C ASP A 93 4.33 -13.28 -9.69
N GLU A 94 5.06 -13.52 -8.62
CA GLU A 94 6.52 -13.48 -8.61
C GLU A 94 7.12 -14.57 -9.51
N ARG A 95 6.63 -15.79 -9.40
CA ARG A 95 7.13 -16.94 -10.17
C ARG A 95 6.94 -16.82 -11.68
N VAL A 96 5.74 -16.41 -12.12
CA VAL A 96 5.41 -16.26 -13.54
C VAL A 96 6.28 -15.17 -14.17
N ALA A 97 6.44 -14.02 -13.51
CA ALA A 97 7.26 -12.94 -14.01
C ALA A 97 8.75 -13.33 -14.12
N LEU A 98 9.30 -13.95 -13.06
CA LEU A 98 10.71 -14.37 -13.04
C LEU A 98 11.03 -15.44 -14.09
N ALA A 99 10.08 -16.31 -14.42
CA ALA A 99 10.24 -17.29 -15.51
C ALA A 99 10.39 -16.60 -16.88
N GLU A 100 9.85 -15.40 -17.04
CA GLU A 100 10.00 -14.56 -18.25
C GLU A 100 11.16 -13.56 -18.15
N GLY A 101 11.95 -13.62 -17.08
CA GLY A 101 13.11 -12.74 -16.87
C GLY A 101 12.76 -11.30 -16.48
N VAL A 102 11.55 -11.04 -16.01
CA VAL A 102 11.08 -9.72 -15.58
C VAL A 102 10.68 -9.70 -14.11
N LEU A 103 10.57 -8.50 -13.54
CA LEU A 103 10.21 -8.33 -12.12
C LEU A 103 8.74 -8.65 -11.86
N GLY A 104 8.47 -9.50 -10.88
CA GLY A 104 7.15 -9.87 -10.38
C GLY A 104 6.83 -9.36 -8.97
N GLN A 105 7.36 -8.20 -8.58
CA GLN A 105 7.09 -7.64 -7.26
C GLN A 105 5.56 -7.39 -7.07
N GLU A 106 5.09 -7.44 -5.84
CA GLU A 106 3.67 -7.40 -5.46
C GLU A 106 2.86 -6.25 -6.10
N THR A 107 3.48 -5.07 -6.24
CA THR A 107 2.80 -3.84 -6.71
C THR A 107 3.54 -3.14 -7.85
N VAL A 108 4.71 -3.64 -8.22
CA VAL A 108 5.59 -3.06 -9.23
C VAL A 108 5.91 -4.10 -10.29
N GLY A 109 6.00 -3.69 -11.55
CA GLY A 109 6.31 -4.61 -12.64
C GLY A 109 5.13 -5.50 -13.02
N ALA A 110 5.44 -6.65 -13.61
CA ALA A 110 4.44 -7.60 -14.08
C ALA A 110 3.55 -8.13 -12.94
N GLY A 111 4.10 -8.33 -11.74
CA GLY A 111 3.32 -8.74 -10.56
C GLY A 111 2.25 -7.72 -10.18
N GLY A 112 2.58 -6.43 -10.19
CA GLY A 112 1.63 -5.35 -9.91
C GLY A 112 0.49 -5.29 -10.92
N VAL A 113 0.79 -5.46 -12.21
CA VAL A 113 -0.22 -5.55 -13.28
C VAL A 113 -1.15 -6.75 -13.06
N ALA A 114 -0.60 -7.94 -12.84
CA ALA A 114 -1.39 -9.16 -12.59
C ALA A 114 -2.27 -9.04 -11.35
N TYR A 115 -1.72 -8.47 -10.27
CA TYR A 115 -2.48 -8.23 -9.04
C TYR A 115 -3.61 -7.21 -9.27
N GLY A 116 -3.35 -6.15 -10.03
CA GLY A 116 -4.37 -5.17 -10.43
C GLY A 116 -5.51 -5.80 -11.22
N LEU A 117 -5.18 -6.59 -12.24
CA LEU A 117 -6.17 -7.30 -13.07
C LEU A 117 -7.10 -8.19 -12.23
N ARG A 118 -6.58 -8.86 -11.18
CA ARG A 118 -7.42 -9.67 -10.28
C ARG A 118 -8.22 -8.85 -9.29
N THR A 119 -7.65 -7.77 -8.80
CA THR A 119 -8.20 -7.00 -7.67
C THR A 119 -9.25 -5.99 -8.10
N VAL A 120 -9.06 -5.33 -9.25
CA VAL A 120 -9.96 -4.26 -9.73
C VAL A 120 -11.41 -4.72 -9.86
N PRO A 121 -11.75 -5.89 -10.47
CA PRO A 121 -13.14 -6.32 -10.57
C PRO A 121 -13.82 -6.51 -9.20
N VAL A 122 -13.09 -7.06 -8.22
CA VAL A 122 -13.59 -7.26 -6.85
C VAL A 122 -13.75 -5.92 -6.13
N ALA A 123 -12.79 -5.01 -6.26
CA ALA A 123 -12.85 -3.69 -5.65
C ALA A 123 -14.01 -2.84 -6.21
N VAL A 124 -14.30 -2.95 -7.51
CA VAL A 124 -15.44 -2.30 -8.15
C VAL A 124 -16.77 -2.86 -7.63
N ASP A 125 -16.90 -4.19 -7.44
CA ASP A 125 -18.10 -4.77 -6.83
C ASP A 125 -18.28 -4.28 -5.39
N ILE A 126 -17.21 -4.26 -4.59
CA ILE A 126 -17.24 -3.70 -3.23
C ILE A 126 -17.68 -2.23 -3.26
N ALA A 127 -17.12 -1.40 -4.13
CA ALA A 127 -17.48 0.01 -4.23
C ALA A 127 -18.95 0.24 -4.56
N ARG A 128 -19.51 -0.57 -5.48
CA ARG A 128 -20.95 -0.55 -5.81
C ARG A 128 -21.83 -0.95 -4.63
N ARG A 129 -21.41 -1.94 -3.85
CA ARG A 129 -22.13 -2.37 -2.64
C ARG A 129 -22.06 -1.30 -1.55
N VAL A 130 -20.90 -0.70 -1.32
CA VAL A 130 -20.74 0.44 -0.37
C VAL A 130 -21.67 1.59 -0.78
N ALA A 131 -21.65 2.01 -2.04
CA ALA A 131 -22.53 3.08 -2.54
C ALA A 131 -24.02 2.82 -2.30
N ARG A 132 -24.43 1.56 -2.28
CA ARG A 132 -25.83 1.14 -2.04
C ARG A 132 -26.17 0.97 -0.57
N LEU A 133 -25.28 0.35 0.23
CA LEU A 133 -25.58 -0.14 1.59
C LEU A 133 -25.09 0.79 2.68
N ALA A 134 -24.08 1.60 2.40
CA ALA A 134 -23.47 2.57 3.29
C ALA A 134 -23.05 3.83 2.50
N PRO A 135 -24.00 4.56 1.87
CA PRO A 135 -23.71 5.65 0.93
C PRO A 135 -22.96 6.82 1.58
N ASP A 136 -23.05 6.96 2.89
CA ASP A 136 -22.36 8.01 3.66
C ASP A 136 -20.99 7.58 4.22
N ALA A 137 -20.65 6.29 4.13
CA ALA A 137 -19.39 5.77 4.62
C ALA A 137 -18.19 6.32 3.83
N TRP A 138 -17.10 6.56 4.56
CA TRP A 138 -15.80 6.81 3.97
C TRP A 138 -15.04 5.50 3.79
N VAL A 139 -14.46 5.30 2.62
CA VAL A 139 -13.64 4.12 2.32
C VAL A 139 -12.17 4.51 2.42
N ILE A 140 -11.45 3.84 3.30
CA ILE A 140 -9.99 3.95 3.43
C ILE A 140 -9.40 2.75 2.72
N ASN A 141 -8.83 2.97 1.54
CA ASN A 141 -8.27 1.88 0.74
C ASN A 141 -6.79 1.66 1.04
N PHE A 142 -6.48 0.50 1.59
CA PHE A 142 -5.13 -0.04 1.76
C PHE A 142 -4.89 -1.28 0.86
N THR A 143 -5.89 -1.67 0.08
CA THR A 143 -5.77 -2.76 -0.89
C THR A 143 -4.88 -2.34 -2.04
N ASN A 144 -3.86 -3.14 -2.31
CA ASN A 144 -2.89 -2.87 -3.37
C ASN A 144 -3.31 -3.46 -4.75
N PRO A 145 -2.79 -2.88 -5.83
CA PRO A 145 -2.01 -1.62 -5.94
C PRO A 145 -2.88 -0.42 -5.55
N ALA A 146 -2.49 0.30 -4.47
CA ALA A 146 -3.44 1.20 -3.78
C ALA A 146 -3.91 2.36 -4.66
N GLY A 147 -3.05 2.97 -5.47
CA GLY A 147 -3.43 4.04 -6.40
C GLY A 147 -4.45 3.56 -7.44
N LEU A 148 -4.16 2.45 -8.11
CA LEU A 148 -5.02 1.82 -9.12
C LEU A 148 -6.39 1.41 -8.55
N VAL A 149 -6.39 0.75 -7.38
CA VAL A 149 -7.63 0.31 -6.72
C VAL A 149 -8.46 1.51 -6.26
N THR A 150 -7.83 2.53 -5.69
CA THR A 150 -8.52 3.78 -5.31
C THR A 150 -9.16 4.45 -6.53
N GLU A 151 -8.46 4.49 -7.66
CA GLU A 151 -8.98 5.05 -8.91
C GLU A 151 -10.19 4.25 -9.44
N ALA A 152 -10.12 2.92 -9.40
CA ALA A 152 -11.24 2.05 -9.77
C ALA A 152 -12.48 2.30 -8.90
N MET A 153 -12.30 2.37 -7.58
CA MET A 153 -13.38 2.59 -6.62
C MET A 153 -13.95 4.01 -6.70
N SER A 154 -13.12 5.03 -6.98
CA SER A 154 -13.55 6.43 -7.05
C SER A 154 -14.58 6.70 -8.14
N ARG A 155 -14.65 5.88 -9.17
CA ARG A 155 -15.67 5.93 -10.22
C ARG A 155 -17.10 5.69 -9.69
N HIS A 156 -17.22 5.06 -8.51
CA HIS A 156 -18.50 4.76 -7.86
C HIS A 156 -18.71 5.53 -6.56
N LEU A 157 -17.62 5.88 -5.87
CA LEU A 157 -17.65 6.52 -4.54
C LEU A 157 -17.22 7.99 -4.54
N GLY A 158 -16.71 8.48 -5.69
CA GLY A 158 -16.17 9.83 -5.78
C GLY A 158 -15.00 10.03 -4.82
N ASP A 159 -15.03 11.13 -4.08
CA ASP A 159 -13.98 11.49 -3.11
C ASP A 159 -14.15 10.81 -1.74
N ARG A 160 -15.20 10.02 -1.55
CA ARG A 160 -15.39 9.22 -0.32
C ARG A 160 -14.50 7.97 -0.28
N VAL A 161 -13.69 7.71 -1.29
CA VAL A 161 -12.61 6.73 -1.23
C VAL A 161 -11.26 7.43 -1.25
N ILE A 162 -10.44 7.13 -0.25
CA ILE A 162 -9.10 7.69 -0.05
C ILE A 162 -8.14 6.54 0.12
N GLY A 163 -7.12 6.49 -0.74
CA GLY A 163 -6.07 5.48 -0.61
C GLY A 163 -4.98 5.92 0.36
N ILE A 164 -4.42 4.99 1.12
CA ILE A 164 -3.34 5.24 2.07
C ILE A 164 -2.14 4.34 1.83
N CYS A 165 -0.97 4.86 2.16
CA CYS A 165 0.30 4.13 2.20
C CYS A 165 1.12 4.63 3.39
N ASP A 166 1.93 3.76 3.99
CA ASP A 166 2.85 4.10 5.07
C ASP A 166 4.22 4.59 4.56
N SER A 167 4.63 4.16 3.37
CA SER A 167 5.95 4.47 2.80
C SER A 167 6.26 5.97 2.69
N PRO A 168 5.40 6.84 2.13
CA PRO A 168 5.72 8.27 2.01
C PRO A 168 5.88 8.96 3.35
N VAL A 169 5.03 8.62 4.32
CA VAL A 169 5.08 9.18 5.67
C VAL A 169 6.33 8.68 6.40
N GLY A 170 6.62 7.39 6.29
CA GLY A 170 7.84 6.78 6.85
C GLY A 170 9.10 7.44 6.32
N LEU A 171 9.22 7.58 4.99
CA LEU A 171 10.33 8.26 4.33
C LEU A 171 10.49 9.70 4.83
N GLY A 172 9.41 10.49 4.81
CA GLY A 172 9.46 11.88 5.26
C GLY A 172 9.90 12.02 6.73
N ARG A 173 9.41 11.14 7.61
CA ARG A 173 9.82 11.11 9.03
C ARG A 173 11.28 10.73 9.21
N ARG A 174 11.81 9.77 8.44
CA ARG A 174 13.25 9.42 8.45
C ARG A 174 14.11 10.60 8.01
N VAL A 175 13.77 11.23 6.89
CA VAL A 175 14.48 12.42 6.39
C VAL A 175 14.47 13.55 7.42
N ALA A 176 13.32 13.83 8.04
CA ALA A 176 13.21 14.86 9.09
C ALA A 176 14.15 14.58 10.29
N ARG A 177 14.15 13.33 10.79
CA ARG A 177 15.02 12.94 11.92
C ARG A 177 16.50 13.08 11.59
N VAL A 178 16.93 12.61 10.42
CA VAL A 178 18.33 12.73 9.96
C VAL A 178 18.78 14.20 9.91
N LEU A 179 17.86 15.08 9.56
CA LEU A 179 18.09 16.53 9.55
C LEU A 179 18.00 17.18 10.94
N GLY A 180 17.69 16.40 12.00
CA GLY A 180 17.49 16.90 13.35
C GLY A 180 16.20 17.71 13.53
N ALA A 181 15.23 17.54 12.63
CA ALA A 181 13.94 18.20 12.67
C ALA A 181 12.88 17.33 13.35
N ASP A 182 11.92 17.99 14.01
CA ASP A 182 10.71 17.31 14.50
C ASP A 182 9.82 16.91 13.31
N PRO A 183 9.58 15.60 13.09
CA PRO A 183 8.78 15.14 11.97
C PRO A 183 7.34 15.65 11.97
N ASP A 184 6.77 15.93 13.13
CA ASP A 184 5.39 16.40 13.25
C ASP A 184 5.25 17.91 12.95
N ARG A 185 6.38 18.62 12.84
CA ARG A 185 6.47 20.04 12.49
C ARG A 185 7.08 20.30 11.11
N ALA A 186 7.52 19.24 10.44
CA ALA A 186 8.10 19.32 9.11
C ALA A 186 7.02 19.25 8.03
N TRP A 187 7.08 20.13 7.04
CA TRP A 187 6.31 20.01 5.81
C TRP A 187 7.09 19.15 4.82
N ILE A 188 6.48 18.06 4.38
CA ILE A 188 7.08 17.12 3.42
C ILE A 188 6.45 17.37 2.05
N ASP A 189 7.23 17.90 1.11
CA ASP A 189 6.86 18.00 -0.30
C ASP A 189 7.08 16.66 -0.99
N TYR A 190 6.05 15.82 -0.98
CA TYR A 190 6.05 14.51 -1.63
C TYR A 190 5.10 14.52 -2.82
N VAL A 191 5.50 13.91 -3.94
CA VAL A 191 4.66 13.85 -5.14
C VAL A 191 4.93 12.61 -5.96
N GLY A 192 3.87 12.03 -6.51
CA GLY A 192 3.95 10.90 -7.42
C GLY A 192 2.68 10.08 -7.52
N LEU A 193 2.84 8.78 -7.76
CA LEU A 193 1.82 7.76 -7.65
C LEU A 193 2.15 6.83 -6.47
N ASN A 194 1.21 6.01 -6.07
CA ASN A 194 1.48 5.01 -5.03
C ASN A 194 2.68 4.14 -5.43
N HIS A 195 3.67 4.01 -4.55
CA HIS A 195 4.93 3.31 -4.78
C HIS A 195 5.79 3.89 -5.92
N LEU A 196 5.51 5.09 -6.36
CA LEU A 196 6.24 5.78 -7.42
C LEU A 196 6.26 7.29 -7.14
N GLY A 197 6.93 7.71 -6.08
CA GLY A 197 6.95 9.11 -5.67
C GLY A 197 8.27 9.53 -5.02
N TRP A 198 8.44 10.83 -4.83
CA TRP A 198 9.66 11.47 -4.39
C TRP A 198 9.40 12.53 -3.32
N VAL A 199 10.23 12.57 -2.28
CA VAL A 199 10.40 13.75 -1.42
C VAL A 199 11.29 14.74 -2.16
N ARG A 200 10.74 15.89 -2.54
CA ARG A 200 11.41 16.97 -3.29
C ARG A 200 11.79 18.15 -2.45
N GLY A 201 11.26 18.25 -1.24
CA GLY A 201 11.54 19.28 -0.27
C GLY A 201 11.12 18.84 1.13
N LEU A 202 11.83 19.33 2.11
CA LEU A 202 11.46 19.18 3.51
C LEU A 202 11.63 20.54 4.20
N ARG A 203 10.50 21.18 4.54
CA ARG A 203 10.50 22.53 5.08
C ARG A 203 10.31 22.53 6.58
N VAL A 204 11.23 23.19 7.26
CA VAL A 204 11.20 23.40 8.71
C VAL A 204 11.35 24.90 8.99
N ALA A 205 10.42 25.48 9.72
CA ALA A 205 10.39 26.92 10.00
C ALA A 205 10.58 27.81 8.74
N GLY A 206 9.97 27.40 7.63
CA GLY A 206 9.99 28.13 6.35
C GLY A 206 11.26 27.91 5.49
N ARG A 207 12.20 27.08 5.92
CA ARG A 207 13.43 26.77 5.17
C ARG A 207 13.34 25.37 4.60
N ASP A 208 13.75 25.22 3.34
CA ASP A 208 13.92 23.89 2.74
C ASP A 208 15.29 23.31 3.18
N GLU A 209 15.24 22.20 3.90
CA GLU A 209 16.43 21.51 4.44
C GLU A 209 16.90 20.37 3.51
N LEU A 210 16.18 20.03 2.46
CA LEU A 210 16.60 18.97 1.54
C LEU A 210 17.94 19.23 0.85
N PRO A 211 18.27 20.46 0.42
CA PRO A 211 19.60 20.75 -0.15
C PRO A 211 20.74 20.45 0.82
N ARG A 212 20.56 20.68 2.12
CA ARG A 212 21.56 20.33 3.14
C ARG A 212 21.77 18.81 3.26
N LEU A 213 20.68 18.03 3.22
CA LEU A 213 20.75 16.57 3.20
C LEU A 213 21.53 16.07 1.99
N LEU A 214 21.16 16.56 0.79
CA LEU A 214 21.79 16.14 -0.46
C LEU A 214 23.27 16.51 -0.56
N ALA A 215 23.69 17.59 0.10
CA ALA A 215 25.09 18.01 0.12
C ALA A 215 25.98 17.14 1.02
N ASP A 216 25.44 16.45 2.01
CA ASP A 216 26.18 15.69 3.02
C ASP A 216 26.06 14.16 2.80
N PRO A 217 27.14 13.50 2.30
CA PRO A 217 27.14 12.05 2.11
C PRO A 217 26.94 11.23 3.38
N ALA A 218 27.38 11.76 4.53
CA ALA A 218 27.23 11.06 5.81
C ALA A 218 25.78 11.05 6.26
N LEU A 219 25.06 12.17 6.11
CA LEU A 219 23.64 12.23 6.35
C LEU A 219 22.87 11.32 5.39
N LEU A 220 23.21 11.32 4.09
CA LEU A 220 22.60 10.41 3.12
C LEU A 220 22.84 8.94 3.46
N GLY A 221 24.01 8.56 3.93
CA GLY A 221 24.30 7.18 4.36
C GLY A 221 23.67 6.75 5.67
N SER A 222 23.03 7.66 6.43
CA SER A 222 22.53 7.38 7.77
C SER A 222 21.09 6.86 7.83
N PHE A 223 20.35 6.78 6.71
CA PHE A 223 18.99 6.26 6.65
C PHE A 223 18.78 5.27 5.51
N GLU A 224 17.68 4.53 5.57
CA GLU A 224 17.40 3.36 4.70
C GLU A 224 17.49 3.71 3.21
N GLU A 225 16.73 4.71 2.74
CA GLU A 225 16.70 5.06 1.32
C GLU A 225 18.04 5.67 0.86
N GLY A 226 18.73 6.39 1.75
CA GLY A 226 20.05 6.91 1.44
C GLY A 226 21.08 5.80 1.17
N ARG A 227 21.03 4.72 1.94
CA ARG A 227 21.86 3.52 1.73
C ARG A 227 21.40 2.72 0.49
N LEU A 228 20.09 2.63 0.28
CA LEU A 228 19.48 1.85 -0.80
C LEU A 228 19.80 2.43 -2.20
N PHE A 229 19.77 3.75 -2.34
CA PHE A 229 20.00 4.42 -3.63
C PHE A 229 21.41 4.93 -3.83
N GLY A 230 22.13 5.16 -2.76
CA GLY A 230 23.47 5.73 -2.76
C GLY A 230 23.52 7.25 -2.95
N PRO A 231 24.48 7.93 -2.29
CA PRO A 231 24.55 9.40 -2.27
C PRO A 231 24.72 10.05 -3.65
N GLU A 232 25.45 9.41 -4.56
CA GLU A 232 25.70 9.94 -5.90
C GLU A 232 24.40 10.04 -6.71
N TRP A 233 23.60 8.95 -6.70
CA TRP A 233 22.34 8.90 -7.41
C TRP A 233 21.32 9.90 -6.85
N LEU A 234 21.20 9.98 -5.51
CA LEU A 234 20.29 10.93 -4.85
C LEU A 234 20.62 12.39 -5.17
N ARG A 235 21.89 12.74 -5.23
CA ARG A 235 22.33 14.09 -5.66
C ARG A 235 21.97 14.34 -7.12
N SER A 236 22.17 13.36 -7.98
CA SER A 236 21.82 13.47 -9.40
C SER A 236 20.32 13.67 -9.61
N LEU A 237 19.49 13.00 -8.79
CA LEU A 237 18.03 13.16 -8.82
C LEU A 237 17.57 14.52 -8.23
N GLY A 238 18.30 15.06 -7.25
CA GLY A 238 17.89 16.24 -6.50
C GLY A 238 16.65 16.00 -5.61
N ALA A 239 16.34 14.75 -5.29
CA ALA A 239 15.18 14.32 -4.52
C ALA A 239 15.45 12.97 -3.85
N ILE A 240 14.65 12.62 -2.83
CA ILE A 240 14.72 11.30 -2.20
C ILE A 240 13.55 10.45 -2.72
N PRO A 241 13.82 9.40 -3.51
CA PRO A 241 12.78 8.51 -4.02
C PRO A 241 12.24 7.60 -2.92
N ASN A 242 10.98 7.21 -3.05
CA ASN A 242 10.38 6.14 -2.28
C ASN A 242 11.15 4.82 -2.55
N GLU A 243 11.25 3.95 -1.55
CA GLU A 243 12.01 2.69 -1.63
C GLU A 243 11.61 1.80 -2.81
N TYR A 244 10.34 1.84 -3.25
CA TYR A 244 9.87 1.07 -4.40
C TYR A 244 10.49 1.52 -5.74
N LEU A 245 11.00 2.75 -5.82
CA LEU A 245 11.71 3.23 -7.01
C LEU A 245 13.04 2.50 -7.24
N HIS A 246 13.54 1.77 -6.24
CA HIS A 246 14.67 0.87 -6.42
C HIS A 246 14.42 -0.16 -7.53
N TYR A 247 13.21 -0.68 -7.63
CA TYR A 247 12.81 -1.62 -8.68
C TYR A 247 12.89 -1.04 -10.10
N TYR A 248 12.76 0.28 -10.24
CA TYR A 248 12.87 0.98 -11.52
C TYR A 248 14.30 1.38 -11.84
N TYR A 249 15.04 1.89 -10.86
CA TYR A 249 16.39 2.41 -11.08
C TYR A 249 17.46 1.31 -11.09
N PHE A 250 17.23 0.21 -10.38
CA PHE A 250 18.13 -0.94 -10.26
C PHE A 250 17.44 -2.25 -10.67
N ASN A 251 16.67 -2.18 -11.77
CA ASN A 251 15.83 -3.32 -12.20
C ASN A 251 16.65 -4.58 -12.50
N ARG A 252 17.77 -4.45 -13.23
CA ARG A 252 18.61 -5.59 -13.62
C ARG A 252 19.19 -6.31 -12.41
N GLU A 253 19.72 -5.54 -11.47
CA GLU A 253 20.29 -6.03 -10.22
C GLU A 253 19.21 -6.74 -9.38
N THR A 254 18.04 -6.13 -9.30
CA THR A 254 16.92 -6.68 -8.56
C THR A 254 16.42 -8.00 -9.18
N VAL A 255 16.17 -8.04 -10.49
CA VAL A 255 15.72 -9.27 -11.17
C VAL A 255 16.74 -10.39 -10.97
N ARG A 256 18.03 -10.10 -11.09
CA ARG A 256 19.10 -11.07 -10.86
C ARG A 256 19.09 -11.60 -9.43
N ALA A 257 18.99 -10.70 -8.44
CA ALA A 257 18.93 -11.09 -7.03
C ALA A 257 17.73 -12.00 -6.73
N TYR A 258 16.57 -11.68 -7.31
CA TYR A 258 15.37 -12.52 -7.15
C TYR A 258 15.48 -13.88 -7.85
N GLN A 259 16.21 -13.96 -8.98
CA GLN A 259 16.48 -15.23 -9.68
C GLN A 259 17.49 -16.11 -8.94
N GLU A 260 18.45 -15.49 -8.25
CA GLU A 260 19.50 -16.18 -7.47
C GLU A 260 19.03 -16.55 -6.05
N ALA A 261 17.94 -15.95 -5.55
CA ALA A 261 17.39 -16.23 -4.23
C ALA A 261 16.78 -17.63 -4.15
N ASP A 262 17.00 -18.34 -3.03
CA ASP A 262 16.42 -19.67 -2.77
C ASP A 262 14.89 -19.66 -2.84
N ARG A 263 14.26 -18.56 -2.49
CA ARG A 263 12.80 -18.34 -2.51
C ARG A 263 12.45 -16.87 -2.63
N THR A 264 11.33 -16.60 -3.28
CA THR A 264 10.80 -15.22 -3.39
C THR A 264 10.18 -14.74 -2.09
N ARG A 265 10.00 -13.42 -1.96
CA ARG A 265 9.32 -12.81 -0.81
C ARG A 265 7.89 -13.33 -0.64
N GLY A 266 7.16 -13.54 -1.73
CA GLY A 266 5.80 -14.08 -1.70
C GLY A 266 5.77 -15.50 -1.12
N ALA A 267 6.66 -16.37 -1.58
CA ALA A 267 6.79 -17.73 -1.07
C ALA A 267 7.17 -17.74 0.43
N PHE A 268 8.12 -16.88 0.84
CA PHE A 268 8.47 -16.74 2.26
C PHE A 268 7.27 -16.36 3.12
N LEU A 269 6.52 -15.31 2.73
CA LEU A 269 5.37 -14.83 3.49
C LEU A 269 4.22 -15.83 3.51
N ARG A 270 4.01 -16.56 2.41
CA ARG A 270 3.03 -17.64 2.33
C ARG A 270 3.31 -18.70 3.40
N ASP A 271 4.52 -19.22 3.41
CA ASP A 271 4.91 -20.29 4.32
C ASP A 271 4.92 -19.81 5.78
N GLN A 272 5.37 -18.58 6.02
CA GLN A 272 5.36 -17.96 7.34
C GLN A 272 3.94 -17.80 7.90
N GLN A 273 3.04 -17.21 7.12
CA GLN A 273 1.67 -17.00 7.58
C GLN A 273 0.86 -18.30 7.65
N ALA A 274 1.15 -19.29 6.78
CA ALA A 274 0.56 -20.62 6.89
C ALA A 274 0.86 -21.22 8.27
N ARG A 275 2.12 -21.16 8.74
CA ARG A 275 2.49 -21.63 10.09
C ARG A 275 1.69 -20.94 11.19
N PHE A 276 1.51 -19.61 11.09
CA PHE A 276 0.70 -18.85 12.05
C PHE A 276 -0.75 -19.33 12.06
N TYR A 277 -1.42 -19.40 10.91
CA TYR A 277 -2.82 -19.84 10.86
C TYR A 277 -3.00 -21.30 11.25
N ASP A 278 -2.04 -22.18 10.98
CA ASP A 278 -2.06 -23.57 11.42
C ASP A 278 -1.91 -23.68 12.96
N GLU A 279 -1.04 -22.84 13.56
CA GLU A 279 -0.94 -22.74 15.03
C GLU A 279 -2.26 -22.29 15.63
N MET A 280 -2.97 -21.36 14.99
CA MET A 280 -4.26 -20.85 15.44
C MET A 280 -5.41 -21.88 15.38
N ARG A 281 -5.24 -23.02 14.73
CA ARG A 281 -6.22 -24.11 14.79
C ARG A 281 -6.28 -24.76 16.18
N ARG A 282 -5.26 -24.58 17.00
CA ARG A 282 -5.24 -25.06 18.39
C ARG A 282 -5.90 -24.01 19.29
N PRO A 283 -7.01 -24.36 19.99
CA PRO A 283 -7.73 -23.40 20.83
C PRO A 283 -6.88 -22.79 21.95
N GLU A 284 -5.94 -23.57 22.49
CA GLU A 284 -5.06 -23.18 23.59
C GLU A 284 -3.84 -22.35 23.17
N ALA A 285 -3.59 -22.18 21.86
CA ALA A 285 -2.44 -21.41 21.39
C ALA A 285 -2.57 -19.92 21.79
N PRO A 286 -1.52 -19.32 22.37
CA PRO A 286 -1.54 -17.89 22.73
C PRO A 286 -1.50 -17.03 21.46
N ALA A 287 -2.67 -16.53 21.04
CA ALA A 287 -2.87 -15.95 19.74
C ALA A 287 -2.06 -14.66 19.52
N LEU A 288 -2.05 -13.76 20.51
CA LEU A 288 -1.28 -12.51 20.42
C LEU A 288 0.22 -12.77 20.39
N ALA A 289 0.73 -13.66 21.24
CA ALA A 289 2.16 -13.97 21.25
C ALA A 289 2.63 -14.66 19.96
N ALA A 290 1.80 -15.53 19.36
CA ALA A 290 2.10 -16.16 18.09
C ALA A 290 2.11 -15.12 16.95
N TRP A 291 1.17 -14.19 16.97
CA TRP A 291 1.11 -13.09 16.01
C TRP A 291 2.31 -12.16 16.13
N ASP A 292 2.70 -11.75 17.35
CA ASP A 292 3.86 -10.88 17.61
C ASP A 292 5.18 -11.50 17.09
N ARG A 293 5.41 -12.80 17.34
CA ARG A 293 6.59 -13.50 16.80
C ARG A 293 6.63 -13.47 15.28
N THR A 294 5.49 -13.79 14.65
CA THR A 294 5.37 -13.82 13.19
C THR A 294 5.55 -12.42 12.59
N ARG A 295 5.04 -11.39 13.27
CA ARG A 295 5.21 -9.99 12.88
C ARG A 295 6.67 -9.59 12.93
N ALA A 296 7.38 -9.86 14.02
CA ALA A 296 8.79 -9.52 14.17
C ALA A 296 9.67 -10.16 13.05
N GLU A 297 9.44 -11.45 12.74
CA GLU A 297 10.13 -12.12 11.63
C GLU A 297 9.83 -11.46 10.28
N ARG A 298 8.58 -11.07 10.04
CA ARG A 298 8.17 -10.39 8.81
C ARG A 298 8.86 -9.04 8.64
N GLU A 299 8.93 -8.24 9.71
CA GLU A 299 9.51 -6.91 9.70
C GLU A 299 11.03 -6.96 9.50
N ALA A 300 11.72 -7.87 10.17
CA ALA A 300 13.17 -8.07 10.03
C ALA A 300 13.60 -8.42 8.60
N THR A 301 12.74 -9.12 7.86
CA THR A 301 13.02 -9.59 6.49
C THR A 301 12.44 -8.69 5.38
N TYR A 302 11.91 -7.50 5.71
CA TYR A 302 11.33 -6.60 4.68
C TYR A 302 12.42 -6.06 3.75
N MET A 303 12.20 -6.19 2.42
CA MET A 303 13.14 -5.80 1.35
C MET A 303 14.58 -6.32 1.53
N ALA A 304 14.76 -7.49 2.15
CA ALA A 304 16.09 -8.03 2.43
C ALA A 304 16.93 -8.18 1.15
N GLU A 305 16.34 -8.66 0.07
CA GLU A 305 17.00 -8.89 -1.21
C GLU A 305 17.53 -7.55 -1.82
N ASN A 306 16.73 -6.49 -1.74
CA ASN A 306 17.14 -5.17 -2.25
C ASN A 306 18.24 -4.55 -1.38
N ARG A 307 18.14 -4.69 -0.06
CA ARG A 307 19.17 -4.19 0.87
C ARG A 307 20.51 -4.92 0.68
N GLU A 308 20.47 -6.23 0.48
CA GLU A 308 21.65 -7.04 0.19
C GLU A 308 22.29 -6.60 -1.12
N THR A 309 21.51 -6.46 -2.20
CA THR A 309 21.98 -5.99 -3.51
C THR A 309 22.61 -4.59 -3.43
N ALA A 310 22.05 -3.71 -2.62
CA ALA A 310 22.56 -2.34 -2.42
C ALA A 310 23.69 -2.24 -1.39
N GLY A 311 24.02 -3.32 -0.66
CA GLY A 311 24.95 -3.27 0.48
C GLY A 311 24.43 -2.40 1.63
N ALA A 312 23.11 -2.26 1.77
CA ALA A 312 22.47 -1.31 2.69
C ALA A 312 22.39 -1.80 4.16
N GLY A 313 22.85 -3.01 4.45
CA GLY A 313 22.87 -3.58 5.81
C GLY A 313 21.50 -4.03 6.34
N GLU A 314 21.43 -4.26 7.65
CA GLU A 314 20.17 -4.63 8.31
C GLU A 314 19.27 -3.42 8.53
N ARG A 315 17.96 -3.67 8.69
CA ARG A 315 16.98 -2.63 8.98
C ARG A 315 17.07 -2.20 10.43
N GLU A 316 17.13 -0.90 10.66
CA GLU A 316 17.20 -0.34 12.01
C GLU A 316 15.80 -0.29 12.67
N ALA A 317 15.77 -0.30 14.01
CA ALA A 317 14.51 -0.29 14.77
C ALA A 317 13.64 0.95 14.47
N ASP A 318 14.27 2.09 14.19
CA ASP A 318 13.58 3.34 13.83
C ASP A 318 12.91 3.29 12.46
N ASP A 319 13.34 2.41 11.57
CA ASP A 319 12.72 2.17 10.27
C ASP A 319 11.37 1.42 10.39
N LEU A 320 11.11 0.86 11.58
CA LEU A 320 9.88 0.13 11.91
C LEU A 320 8.76 1.04 12.46
N SER A 321 9.07 2.30 12.76
CA SER A 321 8.19 3.23 13.48
C SER A 321 7.30 4.04 12.54
N GLY A 322 6.18 3.53 12.13
CA GLY A 322 5.18 4.32 11.46
C GLY A 322 4.39 3.46 10.50
N GLY A 323 3.19 3.16 10.83
CA GLY A 323 2.37 2.25 10.09
C GLY A 323 1.18 2.96 9.46
N TYR A 324 0.64 2.33 8.43
CA TYR A 324 -0.62 2.70 7.79
C TYR A 324 -1.79 2.82 8.79
N GLU A 325 -1.74 2.11 9.94
CA GLU A 325 -2.72 2.19 11.02
C GLU A 325 -2.79 3.59 11.63
N LYS A 326 -1.65 4.28 11.74
CA LYS A 326 -1.59 5.67 12.22
C LYS A 326 -2.17 6.63 11.18
N VAL A 327 -1.88 6.41 9.91
CA VAL A 327 -2.45 7.20 8.81
C VAL A 327 -3.96 7.01 8.75
N ALA A 328 -4.44 5.76 8.84
CA ALA A 328 -5.87 5.45 8.85
C ALA A 328 -6.60 6.09 10.04
N LEU A 329 -6.01 6.00 11.25
CA LEU A 329 -6.62 6.60 12.45
C LEU A 329 -6.63 8.14 12.36
N ALA A 330 -5.55 8.76 11.89
CA ALA A 330 -5.50 10.21 11.70
C ALA A 330 -6.54 10.68 10.67
N LEU A 331 -6.71 9.93 9.57
CA LEU A 331 -7.73 10.20 8.57
C LEU A 331 -9.14 10.07 9.15
N MET A 332 -9.44 9.00 9.90
CA MET A 332 -10.74 8.82 10.54
C MET A 332 -11.04 9.95 11.54
N ARG A 333 -10.06 10.37 12.36
CA ARG A 333 -10.19 11.48 13.30
C ARG A 333 -10.46 12.80 12.58
N ALA A 334 -9.70 13.10 11.53
CA ALA A 334 -9.86 14.31 10.76
C ALA A 334 -11.26 14.41 10.16
N VAL A 335 -11.75 13.34 9.56
CA VAL A 335 -13.08 13.31 8.94
C VAL A 335 -14.20 13.32 9.98
N ALA A 336 -14.11 12.49 11.02
CA ALA A 336 -15.21 12.31 11.97
C ALA A 336 -15.33 13.42 13.01
N ARG A 337 -14.23 14.13 13.32
CA ARG A 337 -14.16 15.10 14.43
C ARG A 337 -13.76 16.49 13.96
N ASP A 338 -13.58 16.68 12.64
CA ASP A 338 -13.02 17.92 12.06
C ASP A 338 -11.64 18.29 12.65
N GLU A 339 -10.86 17.29 13.03
CA GLU A 339 -9.48 17.46 13.50
C GLU A 339 -8.56 17.68 12.31
N ARG A 340 -8.43 18.94 11.86
CA ARG A 340 -7.64 19.27 10.67
C ARG A 340 -6.22 18.74 10.76
N THR A 341 -5.81 18.02 9.75
CA THR A 341 -4.45 17.45 9.66
C THR A 341 -3.95 17.45 8.23
N THR A 342 -2.64 17.26 8.07
CA THR A 342 -2.02 17.07 6.77
C THR A 342 -1.49 15.65 6.66
N LEU A 343 -1.90 14.94 5.61
CA LEU A 343 -1.50 13.56 5.32
C LEU A 343 -1.07 13.43 3.86
N ILE A 344 -0.16 12.52 3.56
CA ILE A 344 0.15 12.13 2.17
C ILE A 344 -0.78 10.98 1.81
N LEU A 345 -1.62 11.18 0.80
CA LEU A 345 -2.75 10.32 0.48
C LEU A 345 -2.86 10.07 -1.02
N ASN A 346 -3.47 8.94 -1.37
CA ASN A 346 -3.86 8.63 -2.74
C ASN A 346 -5.27 9.20 -3.00
N VAL A 347 -5.34 10.24 -3.80
CA VAL A 347 -6.57 11.01 -4.08
C VAL A 347 -6.69 11.35 -5.57
N ARG A 348 -7.89 11.72 -6.02
CA ARG A 348 -8.07 12.20 -7.38
C ARG A 348 -7.26 13.47 -7.63
N ASN A 349 -6.62 13.52 -8.78
CA ASN A 349 -5.70 14.59 -9.20
C ASN A 349 -6.33 15.99 -9.20
N ARG A 350 -7.53 16.14 -9.76
CA ARG A 350 -8.24 17.43 -9.84
C ARG A 350 -7.38 18.59 -10.38
N GLY A 351 -6.36 18.27 -11.18
CA GLY A 351 -5.44 19.25 -11.76
C GLY A 351 -4.20 19.57 -10.91
N THR A 352 -4.00 18.91 -9.77
CA THR A 352 -2.82 19.07 -8.90
C THR A 352 -1.53 18.76 -9.67
N LEU A 353 -1.50 17.67 -10.44
CA LEU A 353 -0.46 17.36 -11.40
C LEU A 353 -0.98 17.63 -12.82
N SER A 354 -0.49 18.68 -13.45
CA SER A 354 -0.94 19.13 -14.77
C SER A 354 -0.68 18.13 -15.92
N VAL A 355 0.18 17.14 -15.69
CA VAL A 355 0.55 16.10 -16.68
C VAL A 355 -0.42 14.92 -16.71
N LEU A 356 -1.35 14.85 -15.77
CA LEU A 356 -2.37 13.81 -15.66
C LEU A 356 -3.77 14.41 -15.70
N ASP A 357 -4.73 13.60 -16.16
CA ASP A 357 -6.16 14.00 -16.13
C ASP A 357 -6.71 14.15 -14.71
N ALA A 358 -7.85 14.82 -14.57
CA ALA A 358 -8.44 15.16 -13.28
C ALA A 358 -8.90 13.94 -12.46
N ASP A 359 -9.21 12.82 -13.12
CA ASP A 359 -9.71 11.60 -12.50
C ASP A 359 -8.59 10.61 -12.13
N ALA A 360 -7.36 10.84 -12.59
CA ALA A 360 -6.20 10.03 -12.19
C ALA A 360 -6.00 10.11 -10.67
N VAL A 361 -5.74 8.99 -10.03
CA VAL A 361 -5.33 9.00 -8.61
C VAL A 361 -3.83 9.22 -8.52
N ILE A 362 -3.44 10.16 -7.66
CA ILE A 362 -2.06 10.58 -7.39
C ILE A 362 -1.78 10.50 -5.89
N GLU A 363 -0.51 10.47 -5.50
CA GLU A 363 -0.08 10.44 -4.09
C GLU A 363 0.63 11.74 -3.75
N VAL A 364 -0.03 12.59 -2.95
CA VAL A 364 0.38 13.96 -2.64
C VAL A 364 -0.03 14.37 -1.22
N PRO A 365 0.57 15.42 -0.63
CA PRO A 365 0.07 16.04 0.59
C PRO A 365 -1.36 16.56 0.41
N CYS A 366 -2.21 16.26 1.38
CA CYS A 366 -3.59 16.69 1.43
C CYS A 366 -3.87 17.36 2.78
N LEU A 367 -4.61 18.46 2.77
CA LEU A 367 -5.32 18.92 3.96
C LEU A 367 -6.55 18.03 4.14
N VAL A 368 -6.76 17.53 5.35
CA VAL A 368 -7.91 16.67 5.67
C VAL A 368 -8.74 17.31 6.77
N ASP A 369 -10.05 17.35 6.59
CA ASP A 369 -11.04 17.79 7.57
C ASP A 369 -12.34 16.98 7.42
N ALA A 370 -13.43 17.40 8.03
CA ALA A 370 -14.74 16.73 7.95
C ALA A 370 -15.30 16.61 6.51
N ASN A 371 -14.77 17.39 5.55
CA ASN A 371 -15.18 17.33 4.15
C ASN A 371 -14.30 16.35 3.33
N GLY A 372 -13.34 15.68 3.96
CA GLY A 372 -12.45 14.72 3.34
C GLY A 372 -11.05 15.27 3.04
N ALA A 373 -10.40 14.71 2.02
CA ALA A 373 -9.03 15.04 1.64
C ALA A 373 -8.99 16.05 0.49
N HIS A 374 -8.28 17.15 0.71
CA HIS A 374 -8.10 18.23 -0.26
C HIS A 374 -6.62 18.25 -0.69
N PRO A 375 -6.28 17.85 -1.93
CA PRO A 375 -4.89 17.88 -2.38
C PRO A 375 -4.36 19.31 -2.38
N VAL A 376 -3.16 19.47 -1.85
CA VAL A 376 -2.43 20.74 -1.84
C VAL A 376 -1.71 20.90 -3.17
N ALA A 377 -1.67 22.11 -3.69
CA ALA A 377 -0.92 22.42 -4.89
C ALA A 377 0.56 22.04 -4.73
N VAL A 378 1.12 21.42 -5.74
CA VAL A 378 2.52 20.99 -5.81
C VAL A 378 3.20 21.60 -7.03
N ASP A 379 4.51 21.81 -6.94
CA ASP A 379 5.29 22.22 -8.10
C ASP A 379 5.33 21.13 -9.18
N PRO A 380 5.57 21.46 -10.45
CA PRO A 380 5.70 20.48 -11.53
C PRO A 380 6.75 19.41 -11.23
N LEU A 381 6.48 18.18 -11.67
CA LEU A 381 7.46 17.09 -11.61
C LEU A 381 8.68 17.37 -12.50
N PRO A 382 9.91 17.01 -12.08
CA PRO A 382 11.06 17.03 -12.98
C PRO A 382 10.86 16.04 -14.13
N GLY A 383 11.51 16.29 -15.27
CA GLY A 383 11.25 15.57 -16.53
C GLY A 383 11.35 14.04 -16.41
N HIS A 384 12.34 13.52 -15.65
CA HIS A 384 12.50 12.07 -15.46
C HIS A 384 11.33 11.46 -14.68
N ALA A 385 10.85 12.14 -13.65
CA ALA A 385 9.71 11.71 -12.84
C ALA A 385 8.41 11.80 -13.63
N THR A 386 8.23 12.88 -14.42
CA THR A 386 7.09 13.04 -15.33
C THR A 386 6.97 11.86 -16.30
N GLY A 387 8.07 11.48 -16.96
CA GLY A 387 8.07 10.37 -17.92
C GLY A 387 7.64 9.06 -17.26
N LEU A 388 8.16 8.77 -16.08
CA LEU A 388 7.85 7.55 -15.32
C LEU A 388 6.40 7.53 -14.81
N VAL A 389 5.93 8.63 -14.24
CA VAL A 389 4.54 8.80 -13.77
C VAL A 389 3.55 8.62 -14.91
N CYS A 390 3.78 9.26 -16.07
CA CYS A 390 2.90 9.12 -17.22
C CYS A 390 2.88 7.68 -17.76
N SER A 391 4.04 7.01 -17.82
CA SER A 391 4.13 5.62 -18.29
C SER A 391 3.37 4.67 -17.39
N VAL A 392 3.57 4.76 -16.06
CA VAL A 392 2.89 3.88 -15.11
C VAL A 392 1.38 4.19 -15.07
N LYS A 393 0.98 5.46 -15.14
CA LYS A 393 -0.45 5.81 -15.22
C LYS A 393 -1.11 5.25 -16.49
N ALA A 394 -0.42 5.25 -17.62
CA ALA A 394 -0.93 4.61 -18.85
C ALA A 394 -1.13 3.10 -18.64
N VAL A 395 -0.22 2.41 -17.97
CA VAL A 395 -0.37 1.00 -17.58
C VAL A 395 -1.59 0.79 -16.70
N GLU A 396 -1.77 1.58 -15.64
CA GLU A 396 -2.93 1.51 -14.76
C GLU A 396 -4.24 1.68 -15.54
N ARG A 397 -4.30 2.59 -16.51
CA ARG A 397 -5.48 2.80 -17.37
C ARG A 397 -5.78 1.59 -18.25
N GLU A 398 -4.77 0.90 -18.77
CA GLU A 398 -4.97 -0.35 -19.52
C GLU A 398 -5.45 -1.50 -18.61
N VAL A 399 -4.98 -1.57 -17.35
CA VAL A 399 -5.51 -2.52 -16.36
C VAL A 399 -7.00 -2.25 -16.10
N LEU A 400 -7.39 -0.98 -15.88
CA LEU A 400 -8.79 -0.60 -15.70
C LEU A 400 -9.63 -0.95 -16.94
N ALA A 401 -9.14 -0.65 -18.15
CA ALA A 401 -9.83 -0.98 -19.39
C ALA A 401 -10.00 -2.49 -19.58
N ALA A 402 -8.99 -3.29 -19.24
CA ALA A 402 -9.06 -4.74 -19.27
C ALA A 402 -10.09 -5.29 -18.27
N ALA A 403 -10.11 -4.76 -17.05
CA ALA A 403 -11.06 -5.15 -16.01
C ALA A 403 -12.51 -4.79 -16.37
N ASP A 404 -12.73 -3.62 -16.97
CA ASP A 404 -14.07 -3.14 -17.36
C ASP A 404 -14.65 -3.89 -18.55
N SER A 405 -13.82 -4.24 -19.54
CA SER A 405 -14.27 -4.81 -20.82
C SER A 405 -14.01 -6.30 -20.99
N GLY A 406 -13.22 -6.92 -20.12
CA GLY A 406 -12.74 -8.29 -20.32
C GLY A 406 -11.69 -8.41 -21.42
N SER A 407 -11.10 -7.30 -21.88
CA SER A 407 -10.21 -7.29 -23.04
C SER A 407 -8.83 -7.85 -22.72
N ARG A 408 -8.50 -9.02 -23.29
CA ARG A 408 -7.17 -9.59 -23.28
C ARG A 408 -6.15 -8.66 -23.96
N ALA A 409 -6.54 -7.96 -25.04
CA ALA A 409 -5.65 -7.03 -25.74
C ALA A 409 -5.25 -5.84 -24.84
N ALA A 410 -6.17 -5.32 -24.01
CA ALA A 410 -5.86 -4.30 -23.02
C ALA A 410 -4.90 -4.84 -21.94
N ALA A 411 -5.11 -6.07 -21.47
CA ALA A 411 -4.18 -6.71 -20.53
C ALA A 411 -2.78 -6.87 -21.13
N VAL A 412 -2.65 -7.29 -22.39
CA VAL A 412 -1.35 -7.35 -23.09
C VAL A 412 -0.70 -5.97 -23.16
N ARG A 413 -1.46 -4.91 -23.48
CA ARG A 413 -0.92 -3.54 -23.51
C ARG A 413 -0.47 -3.08 -22.12
N ALA A 414 -1.22 -3.42 -21.06
CA ALA A 414 -0.81 -3.10 -19.68
C ALA A 414 0.57 -3.66 -19.34
N PHE A 415 0.86 -4.90 -19.72
CA PHE A 415 2.20 -5.47 -19.56
C PHE A 415 3.22 -4.85 -20.50
N ALA A 416 2.92 -4.73 -21.80
CA ALA A 416 3.87 -4.26 -22.80
C ALA A 416 4.28 -2.78 -22.63
N LEU A 417 3.41 -1.96 -22.06
CA LEU A 417 3.69 -0.54 -21.77
C LEU A 417 4.39 -0.32 -20.43
N HIS A 418 4.46 -1.36 -19.58
CA HIS A 418 5.10 -1.21 -18.27
C HIS A 418 6.61 -1.04 -18.46
N PRO A 419 7.25 0.00 -17.83
CA PRO A 419 8.68 0.28 -18.01
C PRO A 419 9.63 -0.88 -17.66
N LEU A 420 9.16 -1.86 -16.87
CA LEU A 420 9.93 -3.04 -16.44
C LEU A 420 9.61 -4.29 -17.27
N VAL A 421 8.89 -4.16 -18.38
CA VAL A 421 8.64 -5.24 -19.37
C VAL A 421 9.15 -4.78 -20.72
N ASP A 422 10.17 -5.44 -21.22
CA ASP A 422 10.97 -4.97 -22.35
C ASP A 422 10.57 -5.59 -23.71
N SER A 423 9.48 -6.38 -23.75
CA SER A 423 9.07 -7.07 -24.96
C SER A 423 7.56 -7.36 -25.02
N VAL A 424 6.95 -7.07 -26.16
CA VAL A 424 5.54 -7.44 -26.46
C VAL A 424 5.35 -8.97 -26.41
N ASN A 425 6.34 -9.74 -26.86
CA ASN A 425 6.27 -11.20 -26.80
C ASN A 425 6.27 -11.71 -25.35
N VAL A 426 7.05 -11.07 -24.45
CA VAL A 426 7.02 -11.33 -23.00
C VAL A 426 5.64 -10.98 -22.45
N ALA A 427 5.07 -9.83 -22.82
CA ALA A 427 3.73 -9.42 -22.37
C ALA A 427 2.65 -10.45 -22.74
N HIS A 428 2.68 -11.04 -23.94
CA HIS A 428 1.77 -12.12 -24.32
C HIS A 428 1.94 -13.35 -23.41
N ARG A 429 3.19 -13.80 -23.19
CA ARG A 429 3.46 -14.98 -22.34
C ARG A 429 3.10 -14.71 -20.88
N LEU A 430 3.27 -13.48 -20.39
CA LEU A 430 2.82 -13.09 -19.04
C LEU A 430 1.29 -13.22 -18.93
N VAL A 431 0.52 -12.72 -19.89
CA VAL A 431 -0.95 -12.88 -19.87
C VAL A 431 -1.34 -14.35 -19.89
N ASP A 432 -0.70 -15.18 -20.73
CA ASP A 432 -0.95 -16.62 -20.76
C ASP A 432 -0.61 -17.30 -19.43
N GLY A 433 0.59 -17.02 -18.90
CA GLY A 433 1.06 -17.58 -17.64
C GLY A 433 0.17 -17.21 -16.45
N TYR A 434 -0.21 -15.93 -16.33
CA TYR A 434 -1.08 -15.47 -15.25
C TYR A 434 -2.51 -16.01 -15.39
N THR A 435 -3.05 -16.08 -16.60
CA THR A 435 -4.39 -16.65 -16.83
C THR A 435 -4.42 -18.16 -16.47
N ALA A 436 -3.34 -18.87 -16.70
CA ALA A 436 -3.22 -20.28 -16.37
C ALA A 436 -3.20 -20.56 -14.86
N VAL A 437 -2.62 -19.65 -14.06
CA VAL A 437 -2.47 -19.85 -12.60
C VAL A 437 -3.53 -19.13 -11.77
N HIS A 438 -4.20 -18.12 -12.33
CA HIS A 438 -5.22 -17.32 -11.64
C HIS A 438 -6.61 -17.51 -12.24
N PRO A 439 -7.46 -18.36 -11.67
CA PRO A 439 -8.84 -18.55 -12.15
C PRO A 439 -9.64 -17.26 -12.24
N GLY A 440 -9.36 -16.28 -11.36
CA GLY A 440 -9.99 -14.97 -11.37
C GLY A 440 -9.71 -14.12 -12.61
N LEU A 441 -8.75 -14.50 -13.47
CA LEU A 441 -8.47 -13.85 -14.74
C LEU A 441 -9.20 -14.48 -15.94
N GLY A 442 -10.05 -15.49 -15.73
CA GLY A 442 -10.82 -16.15 -16.78
C GLY A 442 -11.83 -15.23 -17.50
N TYR A 443 -12.03 -14.01 -17.05
CA TYR A 443 -12.86 -13.00 -17.71
C TYR A 443 -12.13 -12.33 -18.91
N LEU A 444 -10.81 -12.44 -19.01
CA LEU A 444 -10.04 -11.89 -20.13
C LEU A 444 -10.22 -12.74 -21.40
N ARG A 445 -10.72 -12.13 -22.47
CA ARG A 445 -11.04 -12.78 -23.75
C ARG A 445 -10.41 -12.05 -24.93
#